data_0c2159eb54c3b3819ecd3882cc43ec3a
#
_entry.id   0c2159eb54c3b3819ecd3882cc43ec3a
#
_cell.length_a   1.000
_cell.length_b   1.000
_cell.length_c   1.000
_cell.angle_alpha   90.00
_cell.angle_beta   90.00
_cell.angle_gamma   90.00
#
_symmetry.space_group_name_H-M   'P 1'
#
loop_
_entity.id
_entity.type
_entity.pdbx_description
1 polymer ?
#
loop_
_entity_poly.entity_id
_entity_poly.type
_entity_poly.pdbx_seq_one_letter_code
_entity_poly.pdbx_strand_id
1 'polypeptide(L)'
;AIHFVPELEEERVDHITYQELYVRVNEMAALLRDFAGLKRGDRVTLHLPMSAELPITMLALARLGVIHSQVFGGFSGKAAADRIVDSGSRVLITMDAYYRGGKLLDHKVKSNQACDKAAEDGQKVDKVLIWQRYAGKYSADTPLVDGRDFIVNDELKNYYGARIDPEWMNAEDPLFLMYTSGTTGKPKGCQHGTGGYLAYATGTSKYVQDIHPEDVYWCMADIGWITGHSYIVYGPLSLCASSVIYEGIPNYPDPGRPWRIAQNLDVNIFHTAPTAIRALRKIGPDEPAKYNYKFKHMTTVGEPIEPEVWKWYYNVVGKKQAAIVDTWWQTETGGFLCSTLPGISPMKPGSAGMA
;
A
#
# COMPACT_ATOMS: atom_id res chain seq x y z
N ALA A 1 -11.25 -8.13 -6.07
CA ALA A 1 -10.18 -7.15 -6.23
C ALA A 1 -9.40 -6.95 -4.94
N ILE A 2 -10.07 -6.53 -3.87
CA ILE A 2 -9.41 -6.22 -2.60
C ILE A 2 -10.12 -6.94 -1.46
N HIS A 3 -9.33 -7.56 -0.59
CA HIS A 3 -9.78 -8.01 0.73
C HIS A 3 -9.12 -7.10 1.78
N PHE A 4 -9.86 -6.16 2.30
CA PHE A 4 -9.38 -5.30 3.37
C PHE A 4 -9.65 -5.96 4.72
N VAL A 5 -8.60 -6.22 5.48
CA VAL A 5 -8.63 -6.86 6.79
C VAL A 5 -8.33 -5.83 7.87
N PRO A 6 -9.31 -5.44 8.69
CA PRO A 6 -9.09 -4.55 9.82
C PRO A 6 -8.11 -5.15 10.84
N GLU A 7 -7.47 -4.29 11.65
CA GLU A 7 -6.62 -4.77 12.75
C GLU A 7 -7.45 -5.47 13.82
N LEU A 8 -8.60 -4.90 14.19
CA LEU A 8 -9.52 -5.49 15.16
C LEU A 8 -10.24 -6.69 14.55
N GLU A 9 -10.19 -7.85 15.22
CA GLU A 9 -10.80 -9.09 14.70
C GLU A 9 -12.33 -9.08 14.74
N GLU A 10 -12.93 -8.26 15.58
CA GLU A 10 -14.37 -8.04 15.66
C GLU A 10 -14.92 -7.19 14.49
N GLU A 11 -14.07 -6.47 13.79
CA GLU A 11 -14.48 -5.73 12.60
C GLU A 11 -14.55 -6.66 11.38
N ARG A 12 -15.55 -6.44 10.56
CA ARG A 12 -15.77 -7.24 9.35
C ARG A 12 -14.69 -6.97 8.30
N VAL A 13 -14.20 -8.05 7.70
CA VAL A 13 -13.39 -7.97 6.47
C VAL A 13 -14.24 -7.37 5.34
N ASP A 14 -13.74 -6.35 4.66
CA ASP A 14 -14.39 -5.78 3.48
C ASP A 14 -13.87 -6.48 2.20
N HIS A 15 -14.80 -7.11 1.48
CA HIS A 15 -14.52 -7.79 0.22
C HIS A 15 -14.99 -6.91 -0.93
N ILE A 16 -14.06 -6.21 -1.58
CA ILE A 16 -14.36 -5.30 -2.67
C ILE A 16 -14.14 -6.02 -4.01
N THR A 17 -15.20 -6.21 -4.75
CA THR A 17 -15.14 -6.75 -6.12
C THR A 17 -14.50 -5.74 -7.09
N TYR A 18 -14.08 -6.18 -8.28
CA TYR A 18 -13.60 -5.27 -9.33
C TYR A 18 -14.68 -4.27 -9.77
N GLN A 19 -15.94 -4.71 -9.79
CA GLN A 19 -17.06 -3.82 -10.11
C GLN A 19 -17.25 -2.73 -9.06
N GLU A 20 -17.20 -3.08 -7.78
CA GLU A 20 -17.30 -2.12 -6.69
C GLU A 20 -16.10 -1.19 -6.65
N LEU A 21 -14.88 -1.72 -6.87
CA LEU A 21 -13.68 -0.89 -6.98
C LEU A 21 -13.80 0.11 -8.13
N TYR A 22 -14.29 -0.33 -9.29
CA TYR A 22 -14.53 0.55 -10.43
C TYR A 22 -15.50 1.68 -10.08
N VAL A 23 -16.61 1.38 -9.41
CA VAL A 23 -17.58 2.39 -8.98
C VAL A 23 -16.95 3.37 -8.00
N ARG A 24 -16.35 2.87 -6.91
CA ARG A 24 -15.71 3.71 -5.87
C ARG A 24 -14.61 4.60 -6.43
N VAL A 25 -13.80 4.08 -7.37
CA VAL A 25 -12.75 4.86 -8.05
C VAL A 25 -13.33 5.98 -8.91
N ASN A 26 -14.42 5.74 -9.64
CA ASN A 26 -15.08 6.78 -10.43
C ASN A 26 -15.71 7.87 -9.57
N GLU A 27 -16.38 7.51 -8.50
CA GLU A 27 -16.98 8.44 -7.55
C GLU A 27 -15.91 9.31 -6.87
N MET A 28 -14.81 8.70 -6.43
CA MET A 28 -13.68 9.44 -5.87
C MET A 28 -12.99 10.32 -6.91
N ALA A 29 -12.85 9.87 -8.16
CA ALA A 29 -12.29 10.68 -9.24
C ALA A 29 -13.18 11.92 -9.53
N ALA A 30 -14.50 11.76 -9.51
CA ALA A 30 -15.44 12.88 -9.67
C ALA A 30 -15.28 13.91 -8.54
N LEU A 31 -15.22 13.47 -7.29
CA LEU A 31 -14.96 14.34 -6.14
C LEU A 31 -13.61 15.06 -6.29
N LEU A 32 -12.57 14.37 -6.66
CA LEU A 32 -11.23 14.95 -6.80
C LEU A 32 -11.18 15.99 -7.93
N ARG A 33 -11.85 15.73 -9.06
CA ARG A 33 -11.92 16.67 -10.18
C ARG A 33 -12.79 17.89 -9.85
N ASP A 34 -14.03 17.66 -9.40
CA ASP A 34 -15.05 18.71 -9.34
C ASP A 34 -15.00 19.49 -8.01
N PHE A 35 -14.81 18.80 -6.88
CA PHE A 35 -14.74 19.45 -5.58
C PHE A 35 -13.33 19.90 -5.22
N ALA A 36 -12.32 19.03 -5.38
CA ALA A 36 -10.94 19.40 -5.08
C ALA A 36 -10.30 20.27 -6.18
N GLY A 37 -10.87 20.28 -7.39
CA GLY A 37 -10.40 21.08 -8.52
C GLY A 37 -9.11 20.54 -9.15
N LEU A 38 -8.86 19.24 -9.01
CA LEU A 38 -7.65 18.60 -9.52
C LEU A 38 -7.75 18.29 -11.02
N LYS A 39 -6.63 18.44 -11.71
CA LYS A 39 -6.49 18.21 -13.15
C LYS A 39 -5.16 17.51 -13.45
N ARG A 40 -5.06 16.97 -14.65
CA ARG A 40 -3.83 16.32 -15.16
C ARG A 40 -2.58 17.14 -14.85
N GLY A 41 -1.58 16.47 -14.29
CA GLY A 41 -0.28 17.05 -13.93
C GLY A 41 -0.23 17.70 -12.54
N ASP A 42 -1.36 17.87 -11.86
CA ASP A 42 -1.36 18.31 -10.45
C ASP A 42 -0.71 17.24 -9.57
N ARG A 43 -0.17 17.66 -8.42
CA ARG A 43 0.43 16.78 -7.41
C ARG A 43 -0.40 16.80 -6.16
N VAL A 44 -0.63 15.61 -5.59
CA VAL A 44 -1.38 15.39 -4.36
C VAL A 44 -0.57 14.56 -3.39
N THR A 45 -0.47 15.00 -2.16
CA THR A 45 0.12 14.19 -1.09
C THR A 45 -0.96 13.36 -0.42
N LEU A 46 -0.72 12.05 -0.33
CA LEU A 46 -1.51 11.11 0.46
C LEU A 46 -0.77 10.83 1.76
N HIS A 47 -1.44 10.98 2.89
CA HIS A 47 -0.94 10.52 4.19
C HIS A 47 -2.01 9.63 4.80
N LEU A 48 -2.12 8.42 4.24
CA LEU A 48 -3.12 7.42 4.61
C LEU A 48 -2.45 6.19 5.23
N PRO A 49 -3.05 5.58 6.25
CA PRO A 49 -2.64 4.25 6.72
C PRO A 49 -3.05 3.17 5.72
N MET A 50 -2.66 1.92 6.00
CA MET A 50 -3.13 0.75 5.25
C MET A 50 -4.64 0.62 5.43
N SER A 51 -5.40 0.99 4.39
CA SER A 51 -6.85 0.98 4.37
C SER A 51 -7.38 0.71 2.96
N ALA A 52 -8.65 0.38 2.82
CA ALA A 52 -9.29 0.19 1.51
C ALA A 52 -9.36 1.51 0.71
N GLU A 53 -9.47 2.63 1.39
CA GLU A 53 -9.56 3.97 0.80
C GLU A 53 -8.26 4.40 0.10
N LEU A 54 -7.12 3.88 0.55
CA LEU A 54 -5.82 4.25 -0.03
C LEU A 54 -5.70 3.83 -1.50
N PRO A 55 -5.84 2.55 -1.90
CA PRO A 55 -5.77 2.17 -3.31
C PRO A 55 -6.92 2.77 -4.14
N ILE A 56 -8.12 2.96 -3.58
CA ILE A 56 -9.23 3.65 -4.26
C ILE A 56 -8.80 5.07 -4.63
N THR A 57 -8.20 5.80 -3.68
CA THR A 57 -7.72 7.16 -3.89
C THR A 57 -6.58 7.22 -4.91
N MET A 58 -5.60 6.30 -4.82
CA MET A 58 -4.49 6.20 -5.77
C MET A 58 -4.99 5.97 -7.20
N LEU A 59 -5.89 5.03 -7.38
CA LEU A 59 -6.47 4.69 -8.70
C LEU A 59 -7.35 5.83 -9.23
N ALA A 60 -8.06 6.56 -8.36
CA ALA A 60 -8.84 7.73 -8.76
C ALA A 60 -7.93 8.87 -9.26
N LEU A 61 -6.81 9.14 -8.58
CA LEU A 61 -5.81 10.11 -9.01
C LEU A 61 -5.16 9.70 -10.33
N ALA A 62 -4.78 8.44 -10.46
CA ALA A 62 -4.24 7.90 -11.72
C ALA A 62 -5.23 8.04 -12.88
N ARG A 63 -6.54 7.82 -12.63
CA ARG A 63 -7.60 8.00 -13.61
C ARG A 63 -7.71 9.43 -14.14
N LEU A 64 -7.35 10.41 -13.32
CA LEU A 64 -7.35 11.85 -13.68
C LEU A 64 -5.99 12.34 -14.22
N GLY A 65 -4.98 11.49 -14.31
CA GLY A 65 -3.62 11.90 -14.65
C GLY A 65 -3.00 12.83 -13.59
N VAL A 66 -3.43 12.70 -12.33
CA VAL A 66 -2.92 13.44 -11.17
C VAL A 66 -1.82 12.62 -10.49
N ILE A 67 -0.69 13.27 -10.25
CA ILE A 67 0.50 12.64 -9.67
C ILE A 67 0.31 12.50 -8.16
N HIS A 68 0.29 11.29 -7.65
CA HIS A 68 0.19 11.07 -6.20
C HIS A 68 1.55 10.84 -5.54
N SER A 69 1.64 11.23 -4.27
CA SER A 69 2.78 10.95 -3.41
C SER A 69 2.27 10.40 -2.09
N GLN A 70 2.34 9.08 -1.90
CA GLN A 70 1.93 8.43 -0.65
C GLN A 70 3.03 8.53 0.39
N VAL A 71 2.71 9.10 1.53
CA VAL A 71 3.56 9.15 2.73
C VAL A 71 3.19 7.99 3.65
N PHE A 72 4.17 7.24 4.11
CA PHE A 72 3.94 6.15 5.07
C PHE A 72 3.17 6.65 6.29
N GLY A 73 2.03 6.03 6.62
CA GLY A 73 1.13 6.47 7.69
C GLY A 73 1.80 6.54 9.07
N GLY A 74 2.88 5.80 9.28
CA GLY A 74 3.69 5.84 10.51
C GLY A 74 4.58 7.08 10.65
N PHE A 75 4.82 7.85 9.57
CA PHE A 75 5.68 9.04 9.61
C PHE A 75 5.06 10.18 10.42
N SER A 76 5.94 11.09 10.87
CA SER A 76 5.55 12.31 11.58
C SER A 76 4.94 13.35 10.63
N GLY A 77 4.23 14.33 11.19
CA GLY A 77 3.74 15.48 10.43
C GLY A 77 4.86 16.23 9.72
N LYS A 78 6.05 16.37 10.35
CA LYS A 78 7.22 16.97 9.70
C LYS A 78 7.67 16.21 8.46
N ALA A 79 7.75 14.87 8.53
CA ALA A 79 8.13 14.06 7.39
C ALA A 79 7.11 14.14 6.24
N ALA A 80 5.83 14.31 6.56
CA ALA A 80 4.79 14.58 5.56
C ALA A 80 4.94 16.00 4.97
N ALA A 81 5.23 17.01 5.80
CA ALA A 81 5.46 18.38 5.36
C ALA A 81 6.62 18.49 4.35
N ASP A 82 7.75 17.84 4.63
CA ASP A 82 8.89 17.83 3.72
C ASP A 82 8.50 17.38 2.30
N ARG A 83 7.59 16.41 2.18
CA ARG A 83 7.09 15.88 0.90
C ARG A 83 6.07 16.80 0.26
N ILE A 84 5.21 17.43 1.06
CA ILE A 84 4.27 18.46 0.60
C ILE A 84 5.01 19.61 -0.03
N VAL A 85 6.07 20.10 0.64
CA VAL A 85 6.90 21.20 0.16
C VAL A 85 7.62 20.82 -1.12
N ASP A 86 8.30 19.68 -1.14
CA ASP A 86 9.11 19.25 -2.29
C ASP A 86 8.23 18.97 -3.53
N SER A 87 7.09 18.33 -3.35
CA SER A 87 6.15 18.06 -4.45
C SER A 87 5.34 19.28 -4.88
N GLY A 88 5.27 20.32 -4.05
CA GLY A 88 4.37 21.47 -4.26
C GLY A 88 2.89 21.12 -4.19
N SER A 89 2.53 20.11 -3.39
CA SER A 89 1.15 19.67 -3.25
C SER A 89 0.30 20.73 -2.56
N ARG A 90 -0.86 21.05 -3.15
CA ARG A 90 -1.86 21.96 -2.58
C ARG A 90 -3.05 21.24 -1.95
N VAL A 91 -3.15 19.93 -2.17
CA VAL A 91 -4.19 19.06 -1.58
C VAL A 91 -3.49 17.95 -0.82
N LEU A 92 -3.95 17.73 0.41
CA LEU A 92 -3.57 16.60 1.26
C LEU A 92 -4.79 15.70 1.43
N ILE A 93 -4.63 14.39 1.20
CA ILE A 93 -5.67 13.41 1.50
C ILE A 93 -5.19 12.55 2.67
N THR A 94 -6.00 12.43 3.69
CA THR A 94 -5.65 11.77 4.96
C THR A 94 -6.83 11.00 5.53
N MET A 95 -6.68 10.48 6.73
CA MET A 95 -7.69 9.77 7.49
C MET A 95 -7.84 10.39 8.89
N ASP A 96 -9.00 10.24 9.50
CA ASP A 96 -9.24 10.68 10.87
C ASP A 96 -8.38 9.91 11.88
N ALA A 97 -8.52 8.58 11.92
CA ALA A 97 -7.84 7.70 12.85
C ALA A 97 -7.72 6.28 12.29
N TYR A 98 -6.82 5.47 12.85
CA TYR A 98 -6.64 4.05 12.53
C TYR A 98 -6.10 3.28 13.72
N TYR A 99 -6.33 1.98 13.75
CA TYR A 99 -5.77 1.09 14.77
C TYR A 99 -4.35 0.64 14.42
N ARG A 100 -3.47 0.58 15.44
CA ARG A 100 -2.17 -0.04 15.30
C ARG A 100 -1.70 -0.61 16.64
N GLY A 101 -1.50 -1.92 16.68
CA GLY A 101 -1.14 -2.65 17.90
C GLY A 101 -2.21 -2.52 18.99
N GLY A 102 -3.49 -2.53 18.63
CA GLY A 102 -4.64 -2.39 19.51
C GLY A 102 -4.92 -0.98 20.01
N LYS A 103 -4.17 0.02 19.53
CA LYS A 103 -4.37 1.42 19.91
C LYS A 103 -4.96 2.21 18.77
N LEU A 104 -6.05 2.92 19.04
CA LEU A 104 -6.59 3.91 18.10
C LEU A 104 -5.68 5.14 18.10
N LEU A 105 -5.13 5.46 16.94
CA LEU A 105 -4.23 6.59 16.73
C LEU A 105 -5.00 7.71 16.01
N ASP A 106 -4.98 8.92 16.58
CA ASP A 106 -5.43 10.13 15.90
C ASP A 106 -4.44 10.47 14.78
N HIS A 107 -4.85 10.24 13.54
CA HIS A 107 -4.01 10.51 12.38
C HIS A 107 -4.15 11.95 11.88
N LYS A 108 -5.30 12.58 12.15
CA LYS A 108 -5.59 13.95 11.78
C LYS A 108 -4.62 14.95 12.42
N VAL A 109 -4.16 14.69 13.65
CA VAL A 109 -3.17 15.54 14.34
C VAL A 109 -1.87 15.65 13.56
N LYS A 110 -1.42 14.55 12.96
CA LYS A 110 -0.21 14.55 12.10
C LYS A 110 -0.44 15.38 10.83
N SER A 111 -1.65 15.32 10.28
CA SER A 111 -2.02 16.08 9.07
C SER A 111 -2.04 17.59 9.35
N ASN A 112 -2.54 18.01 10.52
CA ASN A 112 -2.47 19.41 10.93
C ASN A 112 -1.00 19.86 11.06
N GLN A 113 -0.19 19.10 11.78
CA GLN A 113 1.25 19.38 11.91
C GLN A 113 1.96 19.46 10.55
N ALA A 114 1.56 18.61 9.59
CA ALA A 114 2.13 18.64 8.24
C ALA A 114 1.74 19.91 7.48
N CYS A 115 0.48 20.34 7.56
CA CYS A 115 0.02 21.57 6.94
C CYS A 115 0.68 22.80 7.53
N ASP A 116 0.77 22.87 8.87
CA ASP A 116 1.37 24.01 9.58
C ASP A 116 2.86 24.12 9.22
N LYS A 117 3.59 23.01 9.27
CA LYS A 117 5.00 22.98 8.93
C LYS A 117 5.27 23.28 7.45
N ALA A 118 4.45 22.75 6.55
CA ALA A 118 4.58 23.07 5.12
C ALA A 118 4.34 24.57 4.87
N ALA A 119 3.38 25.19 5.58
CA ALA A 119 3.12 26.62 5.48
C ALA A 119 4.29 27.47 5.97
N GLU A 120 4.96 27.08 7.09
CA GLU A 120 6.19 27.73 7.55
C GLU A 120 7.31 27.70 6.50
N ASP A 121 7.40 26.59 5.73
CA ASP A 121 8.37 26.42 4.66
C ASP A 121 7.87 26.96 3.29
N GLY A 122 6.78 27.73 3.29
CA GLY A 122 6.27 28.46 2.11
C GLY A 122 5.28 27.70 1.23
N GLN A 123 4.90 26.48 1.58
CA GLN A 123 3.94 25.68 0.83
C GLN A 123 2.59 25.60 1.55
N LYS A 124 1.59 26.29 1.01
CA LYS A 124 0.23 26.25 1.55
C LYS A 124 -0.55 25.04 1.02
N VAL A 125 -1.18 24.30 1.93
CA VAL A 125 -2.21 23.31 1.61
C VAL A 125 -3.57 23.98 1.62
N ASP A 126 -4.25 23.98 0.47
CA ASP A 126 -5.54 24.66 0.32
C ASP A 126 -6.72 23.80 0.79
N LYS A 127 -6.62 22.48 0.57
CA LYS A 127 -7.66 21.53 0.98
C LYS A 127 -7.04 20.30 1.63
N VAL A 128 -7.66 19.87 2.72
CA VAL A 128 -7.40 18.59 3.38
C VAL A 128 -8.65 17.74 3.27
N LEU A 129 -8.57 16.63 2.54
CA LEU A 129 -9.66 15.68 2.37
C LEU A 129 -9.46 14.54 3.36
N ILE A 130 -10.43 14.32 4.25
CA ILE A 130 -10.32 13.41 5.37
C ILE A 130 -11.28 12.24 5.19
N TRP A 131 -10.75 11.04 4.98
CA TRP A 131 -11.53 9.83 5.12
C TRP A 131 -11.88 9.60 6.59
N GLN A 132 -13.16 9.50 6.89
CA GLN A 132 -13.65 9.32 8.24
C GLN A 132 -13.99 7.84 8.47
N ARG A 133 -13.10 7.13 9.20
CA ARG A 133 -13.27 5.72 9.53
C ARG A 133 -13.80 5.51 10.95
N TYR A 134 -13.39 6.33 11.89
CA TYR A 134 -13.72 6.17 13.32
C TYR A 134 -14.37 7.41 13.91
N ALA A 135 -15.39 7.94 13.24
CA ALA A 135 -16.14 9.10 13.70
C ALA A 135 -16.58 8.98 15.16
N GLY A 136 -16.23 9.97 15.99
CA GLY A 136 -16.59 10.03 17.40
C GLY A 136 -15.85 9.05 18.33
N LYS A 137 -14.89 8.26 17.82
CA LYS A 137 -14.10 7.33 18.63
C LYS A 137 -12.71 7.85 19.01
N TYR A 138 -12.17 8.81 18.25
CA TYR A 138 -10.86 9.42 18.53
C TYR A 138 -11.03 10.76 19.24
N SER A 139 -9.93 11.28 19.80
CA SER A 139 -9.94 12.52 20.57
C SER A 139 -10.58 13.68 19.80
N ALA A 140 -11.47 14.39 20.46
CA ALA A 140 -12.03 15.66 19.96
C ALA A 140 -11.00 16.81 19.93
N ASP A 141 -9.76 16.54 20.35
CA ASP A 141 -8.69 17.54 20.46
C ASP A 141 -8.11 17.96 19.11
N THR A 142 -8.52 17.31 18.02
CA THR A 142 -8.07 17.63 16.67
C THR A 142 -9.25 18.07 15.79
N PRO A 143 -9.77 19.28 16.00
CA PRO A 143 -10.93 19.79 15.27
C PRO A 143 -10.62 19.97 13.79
N LEU A 144 -11.67 19.99 12.97
CA LEU A 144 -11.58 20.39 11.58
C LEU A 144 -11.26 21.89 11.48
N VAL A 145 -10.40 22.25 10.54
CA VAL A 145 -10.08 23.64 10.22
C VAL A 145 -11.05 24.12 9.15
N ASP A 146 -11.88 25.10 9.52
CA ASP A 146 -12.88 25.65 8.61
C ASP A 146 -12.31 26.20 7.30
N GLY A 147 -12.97 25.95 6.19
CA GLY A 147 -12.55 26.34 4.86
C GLY A 147 -11.36 25.56 4.27
N ARG A 148 -10.72 24.67 5.05
CA ARG A 148 -9.61 23.83 4.61
C ARG A 148 -9.93 22.33 4.65
N ASP A 149 -10.58 21.88 5.71
CA ASP A 149 -10.75 20.46 6.03
C ASP A 149 -12.16 19.99 5.65
N PHE A 150 -12.25 18.91 4.87
CA PHE A 150 -13.50 18.36 4.36
C PHE A 150 -13.55 16.85 4.57
N ILE A 151 -14.70 16.35 5.01
CA ILE A 151 -14.94 14.92 5.21
C ILE A 151 -15.30 14.28 3.87
N VAL A 152 -14.44 13.39 3.39
CA VAL A 152 -14.62 12.68 2.10
C VAL A 152 -15.95 11.91 2.09
N ASN A 153 -16.29 11.23 3.18
CA ASN A 153 -17.51 10.44 3.28
C ASN A 153 -18.80 11.27 3.09
N ASP A 154 -18.78 12.56 3.46
CA ASP A 154 -19.91 13.46 3.27
C ASP A 154 -19.95 14.02 1.85
N GLU A 155 -18.80 14.45 1.34
CA GLU A 155 -18.69 15.01 -0.01
C GLU A 155 -18.99 13.96 -1.09
N LEU A 156 -18.58 12.69 -0.90
CA LEU A 156 -18.85 11.60 -1.84
C LEU A 156 -20.33 11.38 -2.13
N LYS A 157 -21.22 11.72 -1.20
CA LYS A 157 -22.68 11.58 -1.39
C LYS A 157 -23.17 12.33 -2.61
N ASN A 158 -22.49 13.43 -2.98
CA ASN A 158 -22.81 14.24 -4.15
C ASN A 158 -22.35 13.60 -5.47
N TYR A 159 -21.54 12.54 -5.40
CA TYR A 159 -20.89 11.90 -6.56
C TYR A 159 -21.27 10.45 -6.74
N TYR A 160 -22.22 9.92 -5.97
CA TYR A 160 -22.67 8.53 -6.10
C TYR A 160 -23.18 8.25 -7.51
N GLY A 161 -22.69 7.16 -8.10
CA GLY A 161 -22.99 6.75 -9.47
C GLY A 161 -22.25 7.55 -10.55
N ALA A 162 -21.39 8.49 -10.19
CA ALA A 162 -20.59 9.24 -11.16
C ALA A 162 -19.68 8.32 -11.98
N ARG A 163 -19.48 8.70 -13.25
CA ARG A 163 -18.56 8.04 -14.16
C ARG A 163 -17.65 9.08 -14.78
N ILE A 164 -16.36 8.82 -14.72
CA ILE A 164 -15.31 9.69 -15.24
C ILE A 164 -14.53 8.90 -16.27
N ASP A 165 -14.43 9.41 -17.47
CA ASP A 165 -13.53 8.82 -18.47
C ASP A 165 -12.07 8.96 -18.02
N PRO A 166 -11.22 7.96 -18.25
CA PRO A 166 -9.82 8.07 -17.86
C PRO A 166 -9.12 9.11 -18.73
N GLU A 167 -8.25 9.89 -18.12
CA GLU A 167 -7.34 10.76 -18.84
C GLU A 167 -6.32 9.93 -19.61
N TRP A 168 -6.19 10.19 -20.90
CA TRP A 168 -5.21 9.50 -21.75
C TRP A 168 -3.81 10.07 -21.51
N MET A 169 -2.94 9.24 -20.95
CA MET A 169 -1.58 9.59 -20.59
C MET A 169 -0.58 9.03 -21.58
N ASN A 170 0.52 9.76 -21.85
CA ASN A 170 1.67 9.18 -22.51
C ASN A 170 2.40 8.24 -21.55
N ALA A 171 3.14 7.26 -22.10
CA ALA A 171 3.89 6.30 -21.29
C ALA A 171 4.90 6.96 -20.34
N GLU A 172 5.47 8.08 -20.76
CA GLU A 172 6.46 8.85 -19.97
C GLU A 172 5.84 9.84 -19.00
N ASP A 173 4.53 10.09 -19.06
CA ASP A 173 3.87 11.01 -18.13
C ASP A 173 3.98 10.48 -16.70
N PRO A 174 4.25 11.34 -15.69
CA PRO A 174 4.39 10.92 -14.31
C PRO A 174 3.11 10.29 -13.75
N LEU A 175 3.27 9.18 -13.01
CA LEU A 175 2.18 8.53 -12.28
C LEU A 175 2.24 8.86 -10.80
N PHE A 176 3.39 8.71 -10.18
CA PHE A 176 3.58 9.00 -8.75
C PHE A 176 5.01 9.40 -8.40
N LEU A 177 5.15 9.97 -7.20
CA LEU A 177 6.40 10.28 -6.55
C LEU A 177 6.58 9.37 -5.34
N MET A 178 7.69 8.64 -5.29
CA MET A 178 8.08 7.84 -4.13
C MET A 178 9.36 8.42 -3.51
N TYR A 179 9.29 8.80 -2.24
CA TYR A 179 10.41 9.41 -1.55
C TYR A 179 11.30 8.38 -0.87
N THR A 180 12.60 8.48 -1.15
CA THR A 180 13.66 7.70 -0.49
C THR A 180 14.43 8.56 0.52
N SER A 181 15.13 7.90 1.47
CA SER A 181 16.06 8.56 2.37
C SER A 181 17.27 9.06 1.56
N GLY A 182 17.34 10.35 1.31
CA GLY A 182 18.49 10.95 0.60
C GLY A 182 19.77 10.88 1.42
N THR A 183 20.90 10.73 0.75
CA THR A 183 22.25 10.79 1.35
C THR A 183 22.55 12.13 2.01
N THR A 184 21.82 13.19 1.66
CA THR A 184 21.96 14.55 2.18
C THR A 184 21.01 14.89 3.32
N GLY A 185 20.26 13.92 3.85
CA GLY A 185 19.29 14.10 4.94
C GLY A 185 17.91 14.62 4.49
N LYS A 186 17.77 15.15 3.27
CA LYS A 186 16.46 15.49 2.69
C LYS A 186 15.92 14.33 1.87
N PRO A 187 14.61 14.04 1.93
CA PRO A 187 13.98 13.05 1.07
C PRO A 187 14.19 13.38 -0.41
N LYS A 188 14.44 12.36 -1.24
CA LYS A 188 14.53 12.50 -2.69
C LYS A 188 13.33 11.86 -3.34
N GLY A 189 12.58 12.59 -4.14
CA GLY A 189 11.41 12.10 -4.88
C GLY A 189 11.84 11.36 -6.13
N CYS A 190 11.64 10.03 -6.15
CA CYS A 190 11.76 9.23 -7.37
C CYS A 190 10.45 9.32 -8.15
N GLN A 191 10.50 9.82 -9.37
CA GLN A 191 9.34 9.91 -10.25
C GLN A 191 9.22 8.63 -11.09
N HIS A 192 8.05 8.01 -11.06
CA HIS A 192 7.72 6.86 -11.91
C HIS A 192 6.73 7.27 -12.99
N GLY A 193 7.00 6.84 -14.24
CA GLY A 193 6.13 7.11 -15.38
C GLY A 193 4.96 6.14 -15.47
N THR A 194 3.93 6.50 -16.21
CA THR A 194 2.67 5.76 -16.26
C THR A 194 2.80 4.41 -16.97
N GLY A 195 3.25 4.40 -18.23
CA GLY A 195 3.21 3.20 -19.07
C GLY A 195 4.31 2.21 -18.74
N GLY A 196 5.56 2.67 -18.69
CA GLY A 196 6.71 1.79 -18.43
C GLY A 196 6.65 1.14 -17.05
N TYR A 197 6.29 1.90 -16.01
CA TYR A 197 6.14 1.37 -14.67
C TYR A 197 5.04 0.30 -14.60
N LEU A 198 3.84 0.58 -15.15
CA LEU A 198 2.74 -0.37 -15.11
C LEU A 198 3.05 -1.66 -15.89
N ALA A 199 3.66 -1.54 -17.07
CA ALA A 199 4.08 -2.70 -17.85
C ALA A 199 5.08 -3.57 -17.09
N TYR A 200 6.03 -2.94 -16.38
CA TYR A 200 7.05 -3.65 -15.61
C TYR A 200 6.47 -4.28 -14.33
N ALA A 201 5.67 -3.55 -13.56
CA ALA A 201 5.03 -4.08 -12.36
C ALA A 201 4.10 -5.25 -12.69
N THR A 202 3.31 -5.13 -13.77
CA THR A 202 2.44 -6.21 -14.27
C THR A 202 3.26 -7.42 -14.74
N GLY A 203 4.29 -7.19 -15.54
CA GLY A 203 5.15 -8.26 -16.07
C GLY A 203 5.86 -9.04 -14.98
N THR A 204 6.44 -8.34 -13.99
CA THR A 204 7.12 -8.99 -12.86
C THR A 204 6.15 -9.70 -11.92
N SER A 205 4.96 -9.15 -11.69
CA SER A 205 3.90 -9.85 -10.96
C SER A 205 3.48 -11.14 -11.66
N LYS A 206 3.35 -11.09 -12.98
CA LYS A 206 2.93 -12.26 -13.79
C LYS A 206 4.03 -13.34 -13.88
N TYR A 207 5.27 -12.96 -14.17
CA TYR A 207 6.32 -13.95 -14.48
C TYR A 207 7.17 -14.32 -13.28
N VAL A 208 7.41 -13.42 -12.34
CA VAL A 208 8.23 -13.68 -11.15
C VAL A 208 7.39 -14.22 -10.00
N GLN A 209 6.21 -13.65 -9.77
CA GLN A 209 5.32 -14.09 -8.72
C GLN A 209 4.25 -15.08 -9.20
N ASP A 210 4.17 -15.34 -10.52
CA ASP A 210 3.22 -16.25 -11.14
C ASP A 210 1.76 -15.97 -10.69
N ILE A 211 1.39 -14.68 -10.67
CA ILE A 211 0.06 -14.25 -10.26
C ILE A 211 -0.93 -14.45 -11.40
N HIS A 212 -2.07 -15.08 -11.08
CA HIS A 212 -3.21 -15.33 -11.96
C HIS A 212 -4.50 -14.71 -11.40
N PRO A 213 -5.54 -14.53 -12.22
CA PRO A 213 -6.80 -13.92 -11.78
C PRO A 213 -7.49 -14.62 -10.61
N GLU A 214 -7.33 -15.95 -10.49
CA GLU A 214 -7.90 -16.74 -9.40
C GLU A 214 -7.11 -16.68 -8.09
N ASP A 215 -5.91 -16.10 -8.11
CA ASP A 215 -5.06 -16.07 -6.93
C ASP A 215 -5.52 -15.03 -5.90
N VAL A 216 -5.34 -15.38 -4.63
CA VAL A 216 -5.39 -14.45 -3.50
C VAL A 216 -3.96 -14.16 -3.05
N TYR A 217 -3.51 -12.99 -3.39
CA TYR A 217 -2.16 -12.51 -3.14
C TYR A 217 -2.11 -11.62 -1.89
N TRP A 218 -1.19 -11.90 -1.00
CA TRP A 218 -0.98 -11.07 0.18
C TRP A 218 0.47 -10.60 0.30
N CYS A 219 0.67 -9.31 0.14
CA CYS A 219 1.92 -8.64 0.46
C CYS A 219 1.81 -7.95 1.82
N MET A 220 2.70 -8.30 2.75
CA MET A 220 2.73 -7.70 4.10
C MET A 220 3.48 -6.36 4.15
N ALA A 221 3.93 -5.83 3.02
CA ALA A 221 4.50 -4.49 2.97
C ALA A 221 3.42 -3.41 3.14
N ASP A 222 3.86 -2.19 3.40
CA ASP A 222 2.97 -1.03 3.44
C ASP A 222 2.96 -0.31 2.08
N ILE A 223 1.79 0.20 1.68
CA ILE A 223 1.64 0.96 0.43
C ILE A 223 2.44 2.27 0.47
N GLY A 224 2.82 2.76 1.64
CA GLY A 224 3.74 3.89 1.80
C GLY A 224 5.17 3.63 1.28
N TRP A 225 5.48 2.42 0.82
CA TRP A 225 6.73 2.02 0.19
C TRP A 225 6.51 1.60 -1.26
N ILE A 226 7.58 1.60 -2.06
CA ILE A 226 7.49 1.16 -3.46
C ILE A 226 6.97 -0.27 -3.60
N THR A 227 7.28 -1.15 -2.65
CA THR A 227 6.79 -2.53 -2.65
C THR A 227 5.27 -2.58 -2.61
N GLY A 228 4.63 -1.74 -1.81
CA GLY A 228 3.18 -1.68 -1.75
C GLY A 228 2.56 -1.08 -3.01
N HIS A 229 3.18 -0.07 -3.62
CA HIS A 229 2.73 0.46 -4.91
C HIS A 229 2.74 -0.64 -5.98
N SER A 230 3.89 -1.28 -6.17
CA SER A 230 4.10 -2.24 -7.25
C SER A 230 3.38 -3.56 -7.00
N TYR A 231 3.39 -4.06 -5.75
CA TYR A 231 2.98 -5.43 -5.43
C TYR A 231 1.85 -5.55 -4.39
N ILE A 232 1.11 -4.46 -4.14
CA ILE A 232 -0.22 -4.51 -3.51
C ILE A 232 -1.24 -3.91 -4.46
N VAL A 233 -0.92 -2.75 -5.08
CA VAL A 233 -1.88 -2.00 -5.89
C VAL A 233 -1.71 -2.32 -7.37
N TYR A 234 -0.65 -1.81 -8.02
CA TYR A 234 -0.61 -1.78 -9.49
C TYR A 234 -0.40 -3.15 -10.15
N GLY A 235 0.53 -3.97 -9.66
CA GLY A 235 0.83 -5.27 -10.26
C GLY A 235 -0.32 -6.27 -10.14
N PRO A 236 -0.71 -6.67 -8.92
CA PRO A 236 -1.77 -7.68 -8.73
C PRO A 236 -3.12 -7.28 -9.30
N LEU A 237 -3.53 -6.01 -9.13
CA LEU A 237 -4.82 -5.55 -9.64
C LEU A 237 -4.85 -5.49 -11.17
N SER A 238 -3.72 -5.21 -11.85
CA SER A 238 -3.64 -5.25 -13.31
C SER A 238 -3.78 -6.66 -13.89
N LEU A 239 -3.55 -7.68 -13.07
CA LEU A 239 -3.70 -9.11 -13.43
C LEU A 239 -5.06 -9.69 -13.00
N CYS A 240 -5.97 -8.86 -12.52
CA CYS A 240 -7.28 -9.26 -12.02
C CYS A 240 -7.24 -10.21 -10.80
N ALA A 241 -6.13 -10.29 -10.09
CA ALA A 241 -6.01 -11.07 -8.85
C ALA A 241 -6.64 -10.35 -7.65
N SER A 242 -6.91 -11.09 -6.58
CA SER A 242 -7.33 -10.50 -5.31
C SER A 242 -6.12 -10.10 -4.48
N SER A 243 -6.06 -8.83 -4.04
CA SER A 243 -4.99 -8.31 -3.19
C SER A 243 -5.48 -8.14 -1.74
N VAL A 244 -4.76 -8.72 -0.78
CA VAL A 244 -5.08 -8.56 0.64
C VAL A 244 -4.38 -7.33 1.19
N ILE A 245 -5.13 -6.44 1.82
CA ILE A 245 -4.64 -5.27 2.55
C ILE A 245 -4.94 -5.46 4.03
N TYR A 246 -3.91 -5.53 4.85
CA TYR A 246 -4.04 -5.67 6.30
C TYR A 246 -3.67 -4.35 6.99
N GLU A 247 -4.59 -3.82 7.80
CA GLU A 247 -4.39 -2.56 8.52
C GLU A 247 -3.34 -2.66 9.63
N GLY A 248 -3.29 -3.81 10.28
CA GLY A 248 -2.60 -4.01 11.53
C GLY A 248 -1.12 -4.40 11.45
N ILE A 249 -0.60 -4.78 12.61
CA ILE A 249 0.73 -5.38 12.73
C ILE A 249 0.64 -6.90 12.78
N PRO A 250 1.64 -7.64 12.25
CA PRO A 250 1.53 -9.09 12.05
C PRO A 250 1.26 -9.92 13.31
N ASN A 251 1.66 -9.43 14.49
CA ASN A 251 1.55 -10.15 15.75
C ASN A 251 0.47 -9.61 16.69
N TYR A 252 -0.50 -8.85 16.18
CA TYR A 252 -1.63 -8.37 16.96
C TYR A 252 -2.93 -8.99 16.44
N PRO A 253 -3.84 -9.43 17.32
CA PRO A 253 -3.77 -9.45 18.81
C PRO A 253 -2.82 -10.52 19.35
N ASP A 254 -2.43 -11.47 18.53
CA ASP A 254 -1.57 -12.59 18.87
C ASP A 254 -0.76 -13.08 17.66
N PRO A 255 0.26 -13.93 17.85
CA PRO A 255 1.12 -14.42 16.77
C PRO A 255 0.43 -15.27 15.71
N GLY A 256 -0.78 -15.74 15.95
CA GLY A 256 -1.58 -16.52 15.01
C GLY A 256 -2.28 -15.68 13.93
N ARG A 257 -2.33 -14.36 14.13
CA ARG A 257 -3.07 -13.45 13.24
C ARG A 257 -2.74 -13.61 11.75
N PRO A 258 -1.46 -13.64 11.33
CA PRO A 258 -1.13 -13.81 9.91
C PRO A 258 -1.65 -15.12 9.32
N TRP A 259 -1.58 -16.17 10.11
CA TRP A 259 -1.97 -17.51 9.64
C TRP A 259 -3.49 -17.67 9.57
N ARG A 260 -4.23 -17.03 10.50
CA ARG A 260 -5.70 -16.95 10.42
C ARG A 260 -6.15 -16.17 9.18
N ILE A 261 -5.51 -15.05 8.88
CA ILE A 261 -5.78 -14.28 7.66
C ILE A 261 -5.51 -15.14 6.43
N ALA A 262 -4.34 -15.78 6.37
CA ALA A 262 -3.96 -16.62 5.24
C ALA A 262 -4.94 -17.78 5.04
N GLN A 263 -5.38 -18.43 6.12
CA GLN A 263 -6.35 -19.53 6.08
C GLN A 263 -7.75 -19.06 5.66
N ASN A 264 -8.25 -17.98 6.30
CA ASN A 264 -9.62 -17.54 6.13
C ASN A 264 -9.89 -16.91 4.76
N LEU A 265 -8.84 -16.40 4.10
CA LEU A 265 -8.92 -15.80 2.78
C LEU A 265 -8.35 -16.70 1.66
N ASP A 266 -7.95 -17.93 2.00
CA ASP A 266 -7.33 -18.86 1.04
C ASP A 266 -6.12 -18.22 0.32
N VAL A 267 -5.29 -17.46 1.06
CA VAL A 267 -4.09 -16.83 0.49
C VAL A 267 -3.17 -17.91 -0.07
N ASN A 268 -2.85 -17.81 -1.35
CA ASN A 268 -1.98 -18.79 -2.03
C ASN A 268 -0.64 -18.22 -2.50
N ILE A 269 -0.46 -16.89 -2.49
CA ILE A 269 0.83 -16.24 -2.72
C ILE A 269 1.11 -15.27 -1.58
N PHE A 270 2.24 -15.47 -0.91
CA PHE A 270 2.62 -14.70 0.29
C PHE A 270 3.93 -13.95 0.07
N HIS A 271 3.89 -12.63 0.15
CA HIS A 271 5.03 -11.74 -0.08
C HIS A 271 5.37 -10.96 1.19
N THR A 272 6.62 -11.09 1.68
CA THR A 272 7.03 -10.41 2.91
C THR A 272 8.53 -10.12 2.95
N ALA A 273 8.98 -9.39 3.97
CA ALA A 273 10.39 -9.08 4.18
C ALA A 273 11.06 -10.05 5.15
N PRO A 274 12.37 -10.34 5.00
CA PRO A 274 13.14 -11.17 5.94
C PRO A 274 13.03 -10.71 7.40
N THR A 275 12.94 -9.42 7.66
CA THR A 275 12.67 -8.86 9.01
C THR A 275 11.37 -9.40 9.60
N ALA A 276 10.29 -9.46 8.84
CA ALA A 276 9.02 -10.04 9.31
C ALA A 276 9.17 -11.56 9.54
N ILE A 277 9.87 -12.27 8.64
CA ILE A 277 10.12 -13.69 8.78
C ILE A 277 10.94 -13.98 10.05
N ARG A 278 11.97 -13.18 10.35
CA ARG A 278 12.75 -13.30 11.59
C ARG A 278 11.88 -13.08 12.85
N ALA A 279 10.96 -12.13 12.80
CA ALA A 279 10.03 -11.90 13.91
C ALA A 279 9.10 -13.10 14.11
N LEU A 280 8.54 -13.65 13.04
CA LEU A 280 7.69 -14.85 13.09
C LEU A 280 8.48 -16.09 13.55
N ARG A 281 9.74 -16.26 13.11
CA ARG A 281 10.61 -17.35 13.55
C ARG A 281 10.90 -17.35 15.06
N LYS A 282 10.99 -16.16 15.68
CA LYS A 282 11.19 -16.04 17.14
C LYS A 282 10.02 -16.58 17.96
N ILE A 283 8.82 -16.61 17.38
CA ILE A 283 7.63 -17.16 18.02
C ILE A 283 7.67 -18.70 18.07
N GLY A 284 8.31 -19.31 17.08
CA GLY A 284 8.51 -20.75 16.99
C GLY A 284 7.75 -21.41 15.84
N PRO A 285 8.06 -22.70 15.55
CA PRO A 285 7.47 -23.42 14.42
C PRO A 285 6.03 -23.90 14.69
N ASP A 286 5.63 -23.99 15.94
CA ASP A 286 4.33 -24.56 16.33
C ASP A 286 3.16 -23.65 15.97
N GLU A 287 3.39 -22.33 15.92
CA GLU A 287 2.33 -21.38 15.63
C GLU A 287 1.78 -21.51 14.20
N PRO A 288 2.59 -21.47 13.13
CA PRO A 288 2.09 -21.69 11.77
C PRO A 288 1.45 -23.07 11.56
N ALA A 289 1.92 -24.08 12.30
CA ALA A 289 1.43 -25.45 12.16
C ALA A 289 -0.02 -25.66 12.61
N LYS A 290 -0.57 -24.74 13.42
CA LYS A 290 -1.96 -24.81 13.90
C LYS A 290 -3.00 -24.51 12.80
N TYR A 291 -2.57 -23.93 11.66
CA TYR A 291 -3.47 -23.38 10.66
C TYR A 291 -3.38 -24.14 9.32
N ASN A 292 -4.53 -24.26 8.66
CA ASN A 292 -4.64 -24.97 7.40
C ASN A 292 -4.63 -23.97 6.21
N TYR A 293 -3.47 -23.36 5.96
CA TYR A 293 -3.21 -22.56 4.76
C TYR A 293 -2.27 -23.32 3.82
N LYS A 294 -2.29 -22.96 2.55
CA LYS A 294 -1.42 -23.57 1.54
C LYS A 294 -0.93 -22.51 0.56
N PHE A 295 0.35 -22.15 0.65
CA PHE A 295 0.97 -21.28 -0.32
C PHE A 295 1.48 -22.06 -1.54
N LYS A 296 1.24 -21.54 -2.72
CA LYS A 296 1.85 -22.00 -3.98
C LYS A 296 3.25 -21.40 -4.12
N HIS A 297 3.38 -20.09 -3.80
CA HIS A 297 4.65 -19.36 -3.78
C HIS A 297 4.76 -18.49 -2.55
N MET A 298 6.01 -18.24 -2.16
CA MET A 298 6.36 -17.27 -1.13
C MET A 298 7.51 -16.42 -1.64
N THR A 299 7.40 -15.10 -1.51
CA THR A 299 8.42 -14.18 -2.01
C THR A 299 9.02 -13.37 -0.88
N THR A 300 10.29 -12.95 -1.05
CA THR A 300 11.01 -12.10 -0.09
C THR A 300 11.52 -10.85 -0.75
N VAL A 301 11.56 -9.75 0.01
CA VAL A 301 11.87 -8.41 -0.50
C VAL A 301 12.50 -7.51 0.56
N GLY A 302 13.30 -6.56 0.10
CA GLY A 302 13.75 -5.41 0.87
C GLY A 302 15.11 -5.54 1.56
N GLU A 303 15.57 -6.76 1.82
CA GLU A 303 16.87 -7.05 2.38
C GLU A 303 17.30 -8.47 2.05
N PRO A 304 18.61 -8.81 2.09
CA PRO A 304 19.07 -10.19 1.93
C PRO A 304 18.47 -11.10 3.01
N ILE A 305 18.05 -12.30 2.62
CA ILE A 305 17.58 -13.32 3.56
C ILE A 305 18.72 -14.27 3.92
N GLU A 306 19.01 -14.42 5.20
CA GLU A 306 20.01 -15.36 5.68
C GLU A 306 19.59 -16.80 5.38
N PRO A 307 20.53 -17.71 5.00
CA PRO A 307 20.21 -19.08 4.63
C PRO A 307 19.38 -19.84 5.68
N GLU A 308 19.61 -19.62 6.97
CA GLU A 308 18.88 -20.28 8.06
C GLU A 308 17.46 -19.74 8.22
N VAL A 309 17.22 -18.45 7.94
CA VAL A 309 15.89 -17.84 7.90
C VAL A 309 15.12 -18.35 6.69
N TRP A 310 15.78 -18.44 5.53
CA TRP A 310 15.24 -19.00 4.30
C TRP A 310 14.79 -20.46 4.49
N LYS A 311 15.65 -21.31 5.10
CA LYS A 311 15.32 -22.71 5.39
C LYS A 311 14.13 -22.85 6.34
N TRP A 312 14.06 -22.00 7.37
CA TRP A 312 12.91 -21.98 8.26
C TRP A 312 11.63 -21.57 7.50
N TYR A 313 11.72 -20.54 6.67
CA TYR A 313 10.60 -20.06 5.86
C TYR A 313 10.08 -21.16 4.93
N TYR A 314 10.99 -21.86 4.25
CA TYR A 314 10.63 -22.98 3.38
C TYR A 314 10.02 -24.17 4.15
N ASN A 315 10.70 -24.60 5.23
CA ASN A 315 10.32 -25.82 5.94
C ASN A 315 9.05 -25.63 6.78
N VAL A 316 8.89 -24.50 7.45
CA VAL A 316 7.83 -24.24 8.43
C VAL A 316 6.67 -23.53 7.77
N VAL A 317 6.88 -22.36 7.21
CA VAL A 317 5.81 -21.54 6.62
C VAL A 317 5.35 -22.14 5.29
N GLY A 318 6.29 -22.49 4.43
CA GLY A 318 6.00 -23.11 3.12
C GLY A 318 5.67 -24.59 3.17
N LYS A 319 5.73 -25.22 4.35
CA LYS A 319 5.43 -26.66 4.56
C LYS A 319 6.18 -27.56 3.58
N LYS A 320 7.37 -27.14 3.12
CA LYS A 320 8.22 -27.79 2.11
C LYS A 320 7.56 -27.95 0.73
N GLN A 321 6.52 -27.19 0.44
CA GLN A 321 5.74 -27.28 -0.81
C GLN A 321 5.79 -25.98 -1.62
N ALA A 322 5.77 -24.81 -0.94
CA ALA A 322 5.79 -23.52 -1.62
C ALA A 322 7.19 -23.16 -2.12
N ALA A 323 7.29 -22.74 -3.38
CA ALA A 323 8.54 -22.19 -3.89
C ALA A 323 8.85 -20.85 -3.19
N ILE A 324 10.14 -20.62 -2.89
CA ILE A 324 10.60 -19.31 -2.42
C ILE A 324 11.25 -18.57 -3.58
N VAL A 325 10.72 -17.38 -3.83
CA VAL A 325 11.23 -16.42 -4.79
C VAL A 325 11.88 -15.27 -4.03
N ASP A 326 13.18 -15.29 -3.92
CA ASP A 326 13.93 -14.18 -3.35
C ASP A 326 14.15 -13.11 -4.40
N THR A 327 13.94 -11.83 -4.05
CA THR A 327 13.96 -10.73 -5.00
C THR A 327 14.90 -9.62 -4.55
N TRP A 328 15.62 -9.02 -5.49
CA TRP A 328 16.42 -7.81 -5.26
C TRP A 328 16.03 -6.70 -6.24
N TRP A 329 15.81 -5.52 -5.72
CA TRP A 329 15.43 -4.32 -6.46
C TRP A 329 15.46 -3.06 -5.57
N GLN A 330 15.14 -1.93 -6.16
CA GLN A 330 15.19 -0.61 -5.50
C GLN A 330 13.93 0.21 -5.78
N THR A 331 13.72 1.25 -4.99
CA THR A 331 12.63 2.22 -5.24
C THR A 331 12.74 2.81 -6.64
N GLU A 332 13.97 3.13 -7.06
CA GLU A 332 14.29 3.75 -8.35
C GLU A 332 13.94 2.85 -9.55
N THR A 333 13.91 1.56 -9.37
CA THR A 333 13.60 0.60 -10.46
C THR A 333 12.12 0.27 -10.58
N GLY A 334 11.34 0.52 -9.51
CA GLY A 334 9.90 0.29 -9.49
C GLY A 334 9.46 -1.17 -9.48
N GLY A 335 10.37 -2.12 -9.68
CA GLY A 335 10.10 -3.56 -9.71
C GLY A 335 11.37 -4.40 -9.65
N PHE A 336 11.23 -5.74 -9.64
CA PHE A 336 12.31 -6.70 -9.44
C PHE A 336 13.38 -6.61 -10.54
N LEU A 337 14.64 -6.50 -10.13
CA LEU A 337 15.80 -6.57 -11.04
C LEU A 337 16.41 -7.97 -11.07
N CYS A 338 16.54 -8.61 -9.90
CA CYS A 338 17.03 -9.99 -9.79
C CYS A 338 16.00 -10.82 -9.02
N SER A 339 15.71 -12.01 -9.52
CA SER A 339 14.82 -12.96 -8.87
C SER A 339 15.00 -14.35 -9.43
N THR A 340 14.63 -15.37 -8.67
CA THR A 340 14.37 -16.69 -9.21
C THR A 340 13.02 -16.75 -9.87
N LEU A 341 12.84 -17.65 -10.83
CA LEU A 341 11.53 -17.92 -11.46
C LEU A 341 10.98 -19.25 -10.91
N PRO A 342 9.79 -19.27 -10.31
CA PRO A 342 9.21 -20.49 -9.74
C PRO A 342 9.06 -21.56 -10.82
N GLY A 343 9.48 -22.80 -10.49
CA GLY A 343 9.40 -23.92 -11.41
C GLY A 343 10.46 -23.97 -12.53
N ILE A 344 11.25 -22.91 -12.71
CA ILE A 344 12.28 -22.81 -13.76
C ILE A 344 13.67 -22.71 -13.15
N SER A 345 13.86 -21.80 -12.22
CA SER A 345 15.16 -21.56 -11.58
C SER A 345 15.34 -22.41 -10.32
N PRO A 346 16.55 -22.97 -10.08
CA PRO A 346 16.81 -23.63 -8.81
C PRO A 346 16.79 -22.64 -7.66
N MET A 347 16.13 -23.01 -6.57
CA MET A 347 16.13 -22.22 -5.34
C MET A 347 17.46 -22.40 -4.59
N LYS A 348 18.05 -21.29 -4.15
CA LYS A 348 19.28 -21.32 -3.34
C LYS A 348 19.11 -20.40 -2.13
N PRO A 349 19.22 -20.92 -0.88
CA PRO A 349 19.13 -20.10 0.32
C PRO A 349 20.09 -18.89 0.29
N GLY A 350 19.55 -17.68 0.50
CA GLY A 350 20.31 -16.44 0.52
C GLY A 350 20.72 -15.90 -0.86
N SER A 351 20.04 -16.32 -1.93
CA SER A 351 20.33 -15.86 -3.28
C SER A 351 19.04 -15.47 -4.02
N ALA A 352 19.02 -14.28 -4.58
CA ALA A 352 17.95 -13.82 -5.47
C ALA A 352 18.07 -14.37 -6.91
N GLY A 353 18.87 -15.42 -7.10
CA GLY A 353 19.04 -16.05 -8.39
C GLY A 353 20.25 -15.55 -9.18
N MET A 354 20.23 -15.81 -10.47
CA MET A 354 21.21 -15.28 -11.41
C MET A 354 20.69 -13.98 -12.01
N ALA A 355 21.62 -13.10 -12.36
CA ALA A 355 21.30 -11.85 -13.06
C ALA A 355 20.80 -12.13 -14.47
#